data_bdae8408f5e9d95ba97e1ed76b2f05f6
#
_entry.id   bdae8408f5e9d95ba97e1ed76b2f05f6
#
_cell.length_a   1.000
_cell.length_b   1.000
_cell.length_c   1.000
_cell.angle_alpha   90.00
_cell.angle_beta   90.00
_cell.angle_gamma   90.00
#
_symmetry.space_group_name_H-M   'P 1'
#
loop_
_entity.id
_entity.type
_entity.pdbx_description
1 polymer ?
#
loop_
_entity_poly.entity_id
_entity_poly.type
_entity_poly.pdbx_seq_one_letter_code
_entity_poly.pdbx_strand_id
1 'polypeptide(L)'
;GNDKIRVFTKPKVGIIPTGTEIVRRNPGQDEDSAADNGSIIDSNSYMFEGMVTEAGGEAKVYPVVEDDYDKIKRQIMSALSENDMVIVNAGSSAGRDDYTVHVLREIGKVLVHGVAIKPGKPVILAIVENKPVVGLPGYPVSAYIDFENFVTPVLNMMSGRKTFSRNTVKAVLSKRLVSSLK
;
A
#
# COMPACT_ATOMS: atom_id res chain seq x y z
N GLY A 1 26.40 -29.47 17.49
CA GLY A 1 25.54 -28.32 17.30
C GLY A 1 25.19 -28.17 15.84
N ASN A 2 24.02 -27.58 15.52
CA ASN A 2 23.65 -27.27 14.14
C ASN A 2 24.38 -26.01 13.72
N ASP A 3 25.20 -26.10 12.68
CA ASP A 3 25.89 -24.96 12.04
C ASP A 3 25.04 -24.26 10.96
N LYS A 4 23.89 -24.85 10.59
CA LYS A 4 22.94 -24.32 9.62
C LYS A 4 21.52 -24.44 10.13
N ILE A 5 20.73 -23.37 9.98
CA ILE A 5 19.29 -23.34 10.26
C ILE A 5 18.53 -22.89 9.01
N ARG A 6 17.33 -23.41 8.83
CA ARG A 6 16.41 -22.90 7.79
C ARG A 6 15.67 -21.68 8.32
N VAL A 7 15.68 -20.62 7.55
CA VAL A 7 14.96 -19.37 7.84
C VAL A 7 14.07 -19.00 6.66
N PHE A 8 13.00 -18.26 6.91
CA PHE A 8 12.21 -17.64 5.84
C PHE A 8 13.02 -16.51 5.21
N THR A 9 12.92 -16.38 3.90
CA THR A 9 13.44 -15.19 3.19
C THR A 9 12.56 -13.99 3.52
N LYS A 10 13.15 -12.81 3.52
CA LYS A 10 12.38 -11.56 3.65
C LYS A 10 11.52 -11.38 2.39
N PRO A 11 10.21 -11.16 2.50
CA PRO A 11 9.37 -10.85 1.35
C PRO A 11 9.79 -9.51 0.74
N LYS A 12 9.93 -9.47 -0.57
CA LYS A 12 10.21 -8.25 -1.33
C LYS A 12 8.90 -7.58 -1.70
N VAL A 13 8.81 -6.29 -1.42
CA VAL A 13 7.59 -5.50 -1.64
C VAL A 13 7.89 -4.31 -2.53
N GLY A 14 7.28 -4.28 -3.71
CA GLY A 14 7.30 -3.11 -4.58
C GLY A 14 6.25 -2.09 -4.16
N ILE A 15 6.64 -0.82 -4.04
CA ILE A 15 5.73 0.29 -3.73
C ILE A 15 5.70 1.22 -4.93
N ILE A 16 4.52 1.39 -5.52
CA ILE A 16 4.28 2.21 -6.71
C ILE A 16 3.38 3.37 -6.32
N PRO A 17 3.92 4.58 -6.11
CA PRO A 17 3.10 5.78 -5.97
C PRO A 17 2.50 6.18 -7.33
N THR A 18 1.20 6.51 -7.36
CA THR A 18 0.52 7.01 -8.55
C THR A 18 -0.15 8.35 -8.26
N GLY A 19 -0.22 9.20 -9.28
CA GLY A 19 -0.86 10.50 -9.21
C GLY A 19 -0.08 11.54 -10.01
N THR A 20 -0.78 12.28 -10.87
CA THR A 20 -0.15 13.34 -11.68
C THR A 20 0.30 14.52 -10.80
N GLU A 21 -0.34 14.71 -9.66
CA GLU A 21 -0.03 15.74 -8.66
C GLU A 21 1.12 15.33 -7.72
N ILE A 22 1.49 14.05 -7.69
CA ILE A 22 2.45 13.53 -6.74
C ILE A 22 3.88 13.79 -7.21
N VAL A 23 4.69 14.34 -6.32
CA VAL A 23 6.12 14.55 -6.56
C VAL A 23 6.95 13.92 -5.46
N ARG A 24 8.09 13.34 -5.83
CA ARG A 24 9.03 12.81 -4.87
C ARG A 24 10.15 13.80 -4.62
N ARG A 25 10.45 14.05 -3.36
CA ARG A 25 11.55 14.90 -2.94
C ARG A 25 12.86 14.12 -2.94
N ASN A 26 13.87 14.64 -3.60
CA ASN A 26 15.22 14.10 -3.46
C ASN A 26 15.92 14.76 -2.26
N PRO A 27 16.67 14.00 -1.44
CA PRO A 27 17.47 14.60 -0.37
C PRO A 27 18.40 15.69 -0.92
N GLY A 28 18.30 16.91 -0.40
CA GLY A 28 19.14 18.05 -0.81
C GLY A 28 18.50 19.03 -1.82
N GLN A 29 17.26 18.84 -2.21
CA GLN A 29 16.49 19.87 -2.94
C GLN A 29 15.88 20.89 -1.97
N ASP A 30 16.01 22.18 -2.31
CA ASP A 30 15.46 23.30 -1.52
C ASP A 30 13.96 23.19 -1.33
N GLU A 31 13.50 23.60 -0.15
CA GLU A 31 12.09 23.49 0.27
C GLU A 31 11.11 24.20 -0.66
N ASP A 32 11.54 25.29 -1.29
CA ASP A 32 10.68 26.16 -2.06
C ASP A 32 10.42 25.72 -3.52
N SER A 33 11.22 24.80 -4.07
CA SER A 33 11.14 24.45 -5.50
C SER A 33 10.05 23.44 -5.87
N ALA A 34 9.56 22.65 -4.92
CA ALA A 34 8.58 21.57 -5.18
C ALA A 34 7.12 21.97 -4.90
N ALA A 35 6.89 23.05 -4.15
CA ALA A 35 5.55 23.46 -3.69
C ALA A 35 4.83 24.45 -4.61
N ASP A 36 5.51 24.97 -5.64
CA ASP A 36 5.05 26.15 -6.39
C ASP A 36 3.87 25.89 -7.36
N ASN A 37 3.44 24.64 -7.58
CA ASN A 37 2.42 24.33 -8.60
C ASN A 37 1.27 23.42 -8.11
N GLY A 38 0.95 23.43 -6.82
CA GLY A 38 -0.11 22.57 -6.31
C GLY A 38 0.26 21.07 -6.22
N SER A 39 1.53 20.75 -6.34
CA SER A 39 2.05 19.39 -6.20
C SER A 39 2.01 18.92 -4.75
N ILE A 40 1.77 17.62 -4.55
CA ILE A 40 1.74 16.96 -3.25
C ILE A 40 2.99 16.10 -3.09
N ILE A 41 3.72 16.29 -1.99
CA ILE A 41 4.90 15.48 -1.70
C ILE A 41 4.46 14.06 -1.32
N ASP A 42 5.07 13.05 -1.96
CA ASP A 42 4.88 11.64 -1.64
C ASP A 42 5.41 11.31 -0.23
N SER A 43 4.53 11.39 0.75
CA SER A 43 4.83 10.98 2.13
C SER A 43 4.48 9.51 2.39
N ASN A 44 3.54 8.96 1.62
CA ASN A 44 3.05 7.60 1.84
C ASN A 44 4.10 6.55 1.52
N SER A 45 4.90 6.74 0.48
CA SER A 45 5.95 5.78 0.14
C SER A 45 6.98 5.63 1.26
N TYR A 46 7.36 6.72 1.93
CA TYR A 46 8.26 6.65 3.09
C TYR A 46 7.62 5.92 4.27
N MET A 47 6.34 6.18 4.52
CA MET A 47 5.58 5.49 5.55
C MET A 47 5.52 3.97 5.26
N PHE A 48 5.18 3.58 4.03
CA PHE A 48 5.09 2.17 3.65
C PHE A 48 6.44 1.47 3.69
N GLU A 49 7.51 2.13 3.28
CA GLU A 49 8.88 1.59 3.37
C GLU A 49 9.24 1.24 4.82
N GLY A 50 8.94 2.14 5.76
CA GLY A 50 9.10 1.90 7.18
C GLY A 50 8.24 0.74 7.67
N MET A 51 6.95 0.70 7.32
CA MET A 51 6.01 -0.35 7.74
C MET A 51 6.37 -1.73 7.17
N VAL A 52 6.82 -1.81 5.91
CA VAL A 52 7.32 -3.05 5.30
C VAL A 52 8.54 -3.57 6.05
N THR A 53 9.47 -2.67 6.38
CA THR A 53 10.69 -3.01 7.13
C THR A 53 10.36 -3.51 8.53
N GLU A 54 9.45 -2.86 9.24
CA GLU A 54 8.96 -3.27 10.56
C GLU A 54 8.27 -4.63 10.51
N ALA A 55 7.49 -4.89 9.47
CA ALA A 55 6.88 -6.21 9.20
C ALA A 55 7.90 -7.27 8.76
N GLY A 56 9.19 -6.92 8.64
CA GLY A 56 10.27 -7.84 8.30
C GLY A 56 10.42 -8.12 6.81
N GLY A 57 9.82 -7.31 5.96
CA GLY A 57 10.00 -7.31 4.52
C GLY A 57 11.18 -6.44 4.05
N GLU A 58 11.37 -6.42 2.75
CA GLU A 58 12.32 -5.58 2.03
C GLU A 58 11.56 -4.73 1.01
N ALA A 59 11.56 -3.41 1.20
CA ALA A 59 10.81 -2.48 0.38
C ALA A 59 11.64 -1.95 -0.81
N LYS A 60 11.00 -1.86 -1.98
CA LYS A 60 11.52 -1.15 -3.15
C LYS A 60 10.50 -0.14 -3.61
N VAL A 61 10.81 1.15 -3.47
CA VAL A 61 9.94 2.23 -3.95
C VAL A 61 10.29 2.56 -5.40
N TYR A 62 9.29 2.54 -6.26
CA TYR A 62 9.39 2.88 -7.68
C TYR A 62 9.17 4.38 -7.91
N PRO A 63 9.57 4.91 -9.07
CA PRO A 63 9.21 6.27 -9.46
C PRO A 63 7.69 6.48 -9.46
N VAL A 64 7.27 7.73 -9.24
CA VAL A 64 5.85 8.10 -9.34
C VAL A 64 5.35 7.85 -10.75
N VAL A 65 4.19 7.21 -10.86
CA VAL A 65 3.52 6.92 -12.14
C VAL A 65 2.35 7.87 -12.29
N GLU A 66 2.28 8.54 -13.43
CA GLU A 66 1.12 9.38 -13.77
C GLU A 66 -0.17 8.53 -13.84
N ASP A 67 -1.32 9.18 -13.67
CA ASP A 67 -2.64 8.54 -13.78
C ASP A 67 -2.95 8.20 -15.25
N ASP A 68 -2.25 7.17 -15.74
CA ASP A 68 -2.35 6.62 -17.08
C ASP A 68 -2.46 5.10 -17.01
N TYR A 69 -3.46 4.54 -17.69
CA TYR A 69 -3.77 3.12 -17.65
C TYR A 69 -2.59 2.23 -18.05
N ASP A 70 -1.96 2.54 -19.18
CA ASP A 70 -0.85 1.73 -19.72
C ASP A 70 0.42 1.88 -18.91
N LYS A 71 0.68 3.07 -18.36
CA LYS A 71 1.83 3.32 -17.49
C LYS A 71 1.69 2.54 -16.18
N ILE A 72 0.52 2.61 -15.53
CA ILE A 72 0.22 1.88 -14.31
C ILE A 72 0.35 0.37 -14.55
N LYS A 73 -0.24 -0.16 -15.64
CA LYS A 73 -0.16 -1.56 -16.00
C LYS A 73 1.29 -2.03 -16.18
N ARG A 74 2.07 -1.31 -16.99
CA ARG A 74 3.49 -1.64 -17.21
C ARG A 74 4.29 -1.62 -15.93
N GLN A 75 4.06 -0.63 -15.06
CA GLN A 75 4.80 -0.51 -13.81
C GLN A 75 4.44 -1.64 -12.84
N ILE A 76 3.16 -2.03 -12.74
CA ILE A 76 2.73 -3.17 -11.91
C ILE A 76 3.41 -4.46 -12.39
N MET A 77 3.35 -4.75 -13.69
CA MET A 77 3.97 -5.95 -14.26
C MET A 77 5.49 -5.97 -14.07
N SER A 78 6.16 -4.84 -14.28
CA SER A 78 7.58 -4.71 -14.01
C SER A 78 7.91 -4.93 -12.53
N ALA A 79 7.15 -4.35 -11.62
CA ALA A 79 7.36 -4.53 -10.19
C ALA A 79 7.13 -5.98 -9.75
N LEU A 80 6.12 -6.66 -10.29
CA LEU A 80 5.83 -8.07 -9.98
C LEU A 80 6.96 -9.01 -10.42
N SER A 81 7.73 -8.69 -11.46
CA SER A 81 8.86 -9.52 -11.90
C SER A 81 10.01 -9.59 -10.87
N GLU A 82 10.11 -8.58 -9.99
CA GLU A 82 11.21 -8.43 -9.04
C GLU A 82 10.79 -8.60 -7.57
N ASN A 83 9.49 -8.52 -7.29
CA ASN A 83 8.95 -8.52 -5.93
C ASN A 83 7.95 -9.67 -5.71
N ASP A 84 7.77 -10.02 -4.45
CA ASP A 84 6.81 -11.04 -4.01
C ASP A 84 5.41 -10.47 -3.79
N MET A 85 5.32 -9.16 -3.60
CA MET A 85 4.08 -8.38 -3.40
C MET A 85 4.25 -6.98 -3.99
N VAL A 86 3.15 -6.39 -4.46
CA VAL A 86 3.14 -4.99 -4.94
C VAL A 86 2.05 -4.21 -4.22
N ILE A 87 2.41 -3.00 -3.80
CA ILE A 87 1.50 -1.99 -3.28
C ILE A 87 1.39 -0.88 -4.33
N VAL A 88 0.18 -0.55 -4.74
CA VAL A 88 -0.13 0.62 -5.58
C VAL A 88 -0.76 1.66 -4.67
N ASN A 89 -0.08 2.77 -4.47
CA ASN A 89 -0.63 3.90 -3.72
C ASN A 89 -1.34 4.82 -4.71
N ALA A 90 -2.63 4.62 -4.88
CA ALA A 90 -3.44 5.44 -5.76
C ALA A 90 -3.68 6.82 -5.14
N GLY A 91 -3.59 7.87 -5.96
CA GLY A 91 -4.02 9.22 -5.59
C GLY A 91 -5.46 9.24 -5.05
N SER A 92 -6.06 10.38 -4.89
CA SER A 92 -7.40 10.50 -4.30
C SER A 92 -8.42 9.68 -5.08
N SER A 93 -8.91 8.59 -4.50
CA SER A 93 -9.95 7.70 -5.04
C SER A 93 -11.33 8.38 -5.22
N ALA A 94 -11.38 9.70 -5.23
CA ALA A 94 -12.57 10.50 -5.51
C ALA A 94 -12.77 10.74 -7.02
N GLY A 95 -11.82 10.38 -7.87
CA GLY A 95 -11.92 10.47 -9.32
C GLY A 95 -12.81 9.36 -9.90
N ARG A 96 -13.58 9.68 -10.95
CA ARG A 96 -14.44 8.73 -11.66
C ARG A 96 -13.68 7.60 -12.36
N ASP A 97 -12.36 7.71 -12.48
CA ASP A 97 -11.50 6.79 -13.22
C ASP A 97 -10.39 6.27 -12.29
N ASP A 98 -10.72 5.29 -11.44
CA ASP A 98 -9.71 4.52 -10.73
C ASP A 98 -9.09 3.51 -11.70
N TYR A 99 -8.08 3.97 -12.45
CA TYR A 99 -7.35 3.11 -13.39
C TYR A 99 -6.77 1.87 -12.73
N THR A 100 -6.39 1.95 -11.46
CA THR A 100 -5.78 0.84 -10.72
C THR A 100 -6.69 -0.38 -10.69
N VAL A 101 -7.99 -0.20 -10.35
CA VAL A 101 -8.91 -1.34 -10.30
C VAL A 101 -9.18 -1.92 -11.69
N HIS A 102 -9.26 -1.08 -12.72
CA HIS A 102 -9.46 -1.53 -14.10
C HIS A 102 -8.25 -2.31 -14.61
N VAL A 103 -7.05 -1.81 -14.38
CA VAL A 103 -5.79 -2.52 -14.69
C VAL A 103 -5.75 -3.87 -13.98
N LEU A 104 -6.00 -3.90 -12.67
CA LEU A 104 -5.96 -5.14 -11.89
C LEU A 104 -7.00 -6.17 -12.32
N ARG A 105 -8.17 -5.74 -12.82
CA ARG A 105 -9.18 -6.65 -13.41
C ARG A 105 -8.74 -7.25 -14.74
N GLU A 106 -7.96 -6.52 -15.51
CA GLU A 106 -7.44 -7.02 -16.79
C GLU A 106 -6.29 -8.01 -16.58
N ILE A 107 -5.32 -7.69 -15.70
CA ILE A 107 -4.08 -8.48 -15.56
C ILE A 107 -4.16 -9.57 -14.51
N GLY A 108 -5.25 -9.64 -13.73
CA GLY A 108 -5.36 -10.58 -12.62
C GLY A 108 -6.78 -10.75 -12.11
N LYS A 109 -6.89 -11.16 -10.86
CA LYS A 109 -8.16 -11.36 -10.17
C LYS A 109 -8.30 -10.37 -9.00
N VAL A 110 -9.23 -9.43 -9.12
CA VAL A 110 -9.63 -8.57 -8.00
C VAL A 110 -10.51 -9.38 -7.05
N LEU A 111 -10.08 -9.52 -5.80
CA LEU A 111 -10.78 -10.26 -4.74
C LEU A 111 -11.74 -9.34 -3.99
N VAL A 112 -11.29 -8.11 -3.71
CA VAL A 112 -12.05 -7.10 -2.97
C VAL A 112 -11.81 -5.74 -3.61
N HIS A 113 -12.87 -4.95 -3.77
CA HIS A 113 -12.81 -3.56 -4.13
C HIS A 113 -13.72 -2.78 -3.17
N GLY A 114 -13.09 -2.17 -2.19
CA GLY A 114 -13.75 -1.48 -1.10
C GLY A 114 -14.17 -2.39 0.07
N VAL A 115 -14.03 -1.86 1.27
CA VAL A 115 -14.36 -2.53 2.54
C VAL A 115 -15.17 -1.61 3.43
N ALA A 116 -15.90 -2.19 4.39
CA ALA A 116 -16.72 -1.43 5.34
C ALA A 116 -15.88 -0.88 6.52
N ILE A 117 -14.79 -0.19 6.21
CA ILE A 117 -13.90 0.48 7.18
C ILE A 117 -13.93 1.98 6.93
N LYS A 118 -13.85 2.77 7.98
CA LYS A 118 -13.72 4.22 7.90
C LYS A 118 -12.76 4.75 8.98
N PRO A 119 -11.64 5.36 8.55
CA PRO A 119 -11.13 5.55 7.19
C PRO A 119 -10.57 4.25 6.59
N GLY A 120 -10.39 4.20 5.23
CA GLY A 120 -9.81 3.04 4.54
C GLY A 120 -10.79 2.30 3.61
N LYS A 121 -11.99 2.86 3.36
CA LYS A 121 -13.01 2.23 2.51
C LYS A 121 -12.53 1.76 1.12
N PRO A 122 -11.69 2.52 0.37
CA PRO A 122 -11.42 2.23 -1.04
C PRO A 122 -10.28 1.24 -1.32
N VAL A 123 -9.86 0.44 -0.35
CA VAL A 123 -8.79 -0.56 -0.56
C VAL A 123 -9.14 -1.55 -1.67
N ILE A 124 -8.14 -1.95 -2.45
CA ILE A 124 -8.25 -2.98 -3.48
C ILE A 124 -7.33 -4.14 -3.10
N LEU A 125 -7.88 -5.36 -3.09
CA LEU A 125 -7.10 -6.58 -2.88
C LEU A 125 -7.19 -7.43 -4.14
N ALA A 126 -6.04 -7.75 -4.74
CA ALA A 126 -5.95 -8.52 -5.97
C ALA A 126 -4.84 -9.55 -5.94
N ILE A 127 -4.92 -10.52 -6.85
CA ILE A 127 -3.87 -11.49 -7.15
C ILE A 127 -3.53 -11.35 -8.62
N VAL A 128 -2.25 -11.13 -8.93
CA VAL A 128 -1.70 -11.09 -10.28
C VAL A 128 -0.50 -12.02 -10.33
N GLU A 129 -0.46 -12.94 -11.29
CA GLU A 129 0.61 -13.95 -11.39
C GLU A 129 0.90 -14.71 -10.07
N ASN A 130 -0.16 -15.06 -9.32
CA ASN A 130 -0.09 -15.68 -8.00
C ASN A 130 0.59 -14.82 -6.91
N LYS A 131 0.78 -13.53 -7.14
CA LYS A 131 1.35 -12.59 -6.18
C LYS A 131 0.30 -11.59 -5.70
N PRO A 132 0.30 -11.21 -4.42
CA PRO A 132 -0.62 -10.18 -3.90
C PRO A 132 -0.31 -8.81 -4.50
N VAL A 133 -1.37 -8.13 -4.92
CA VAL A 133 -1.32 -6.70 -5.28
C VAL A 133 -2.37 -5.97 -4.48
N VAL A 134 -1.96 -4.93 -3.76
CA VAL A 134 -2.86 -4.15 -2.91
C VAL A 134 -2.88 -2.71 -3.37
N GLY A 135 -4.06 -2.21 -3.71
CA GLY A 135 -4.30 -0.79 -3.95
C GLY A 135 -4.66 -0.10 -2.64
N LEU A 136 -3.83 0.86 -2.22
CA LEU A 136 -4.03 1.64 -1.00
C LEU A 136 -4.46 3.08 -1.36
N PRO A 137 -5.34 3.71 -0.55
CA PRO A 137 -5.79 5.08 -0.79
C PRO A 137 -4.66 6.10 -0.60
N GLY A 138 -4.76 7.24 -1.30
CA GLY A 138 -3.79 8.33 -1.19
C GLY A 138 -3.79 9.06 0.15
N TYR A 139 -4.91 9.08 0.89
CA TYR A 139 -4.97 9.71 2.21
C TYR A 139 -4.13 8.95 3.24
N PRO A 140 -3.13 9.56 3.88
CA PRO A 140 -2.15 8.88 4.73
C PRO A 140 -2.76 8.04 5.86
N VAL A 141 -3.74 8.58 6.58
CA VAL A 141 -4.40 7.85 7.68
C VAL A 141 -5.16 6.63 7.18
N SER A 142 -5.86 6.75 6.04
CA SER A 142 -6.57 5.63 5.41
C SER A 142 -5.58 4.57 4.94
N ALA A 143 -4.52 5.01 4.28
CA ALA A 143 -3.45 4.16 3.77
C ALA A 143 -2.75 3.37 4.89
N TYR A 144 -2.45 4.04 6.01
CA TYR A 144 -1.88 3.41 7.21
C TYR A 144 -2.80 2.31 7.77
N ILE A 145 -4.09 2.62 7.95
CA ILE A 145 -5.07 1.67 8.50
C ILE A 145 -5.25 0.47 7.58
N ASP A 146 -5.31 0.69 6.26
CA ASP A 146 -5.44 -0.39 5.30
C ASP A 146 -4.17 -1.23 5.21
N PHE A 147 -2.99 -0.61 5.31
CA PHE A 147 -1.73 -1.34 5.39
C PHE A 147 -1.70 -2.27 6.60
N GLU A 148 -2.03 -1.76 7.79
CA GLU A 148 -2.07 -2.54 9.03
C GLU A 148 -3.06 -3.72 8.97
N ASN A 149 -4.21 -3.53 8.33
CA ASN A 149 -5.25 -4.54 8.30
C ASN A 149 -5.09 -5.56 7.17
N PHE A 150 -4.48 -5.19 6.02
CA PHE A 150 -4.43 -6.03 4.83
C PHE A 150 -3.03 -6.39 4.36
N VAL A 151 -2.04 -5.50 4.52
CA VAL A 151 -0.65 -5.75 4.09
C VAL A 151 0.15 -6.45 5.17
N THR A 152 0.16 -5.93 6.39
CA THR A 152 0.91 -6.49 7.52
C THR A 152 0.60 -7.97 7.77
N PRO A 153 -0.67 -8.45 7.77
CA PRO A 153 -0.96 -9.86 7.94
C PRO A 153 -0.38 -10.74 6.84
N VAL A 154 -0.42 -10.28 5.59
CA VAL A 154 0.15 -11.02 4.45
C VAL A 154 1.67 -11.11 4.56
N LEU A 155 2.35 -10.01 4.88
CA LEU A 155 3.80 -10.00 5.09
C LEU A 155 4.21 -10.92 6.24
N ASN A 156 3.47 -10.94 7.34
CA ASN A 156 3.72 -11.85 8.44
C ASN A 156 3.61 -13.32 8.00
N MET A 157 2.58 -13.67 7.23
CA MET A 157 2.41 -15.02 6.69
C MET A 157 3.58 -15.39 5.75
N MET A 158 3.97 -14.49 4.84
CA MET A 158 5.08 -14.71 3.91
C MET A 158 6.41 -14.88 4.64
N SER A 159 6.60 -14.19 5.75
CA SER A 159 7.79 -14.29 6.62
C SER A 159 7.74 -15.45 7.61
N GLY A 160 6.71 -16.30 7.57
CA GLY A 160 6.52 -17.40 8.53
C GLY A 160 6.23 -16.94 9.96
N ARG A 161 5.86 -15.68 10.15
CA ARG A 161 5.48 -15.12 11.44
C ARG A 161 4.00 -15.42 11.72
N LYS A 162 3.68 -15.60 12.99
CA LYS A 162 2.28 -15.67 13.41
C LYS A 162 1.63 -14.29 13.25
N THR A 163 0.45 -14.25 12.65
CA THR A 163 -0.37 -13.05 12.66
C THR A 163 -0.81 -12.78 14.10
N PHE A 164 -0.43 -11.64 14.64
CA PHE A 164 -0.87 -11.24 15.97
C PHE A 164 -2.32 -10.76 15.89
N SER A 165 -3.22 -11.39 16.64
CA SER A 165 -4.48 -10.74 16.99
C SER A 165 -4.18 -9.67 18.04
N ARG A 166 -4.66 -8.45 17.82
CA ARG A 166 -4.58 -7.42 18.86
C ARG A 166 -5.31 -7.88 20.11
N ASN A 167 -4.70 -7.69 21.28
CA ASN A 167 -5.38 -7.93 22.53
C ASN A 167 -6.61 -7.02 22.62
N THR A 168 -7.76 -7.61 22.89
CA THR A 168 -9.02 -6.87 23.05
C THR A 168 -9.45 -6.88 24.51
N VAL A 169 -9.94 -5.75 24.98
CA VAL A 169 -10.56 -5.62 26.31
C VAL A 169 -12.00 -5.12 26.12
N LYS A 170 -12.91 -5.62 26.94
CA LYS A 170 -14.26 -5.07 27.01
C LYS A 170 -14.23 -3.88 27.96
N ALA A 171 -14.67 -2.72 27.48
CA ALA A 171 -14.73 -1.50 28.29
C ALA A 171 -15.98 -0.69 27.93
N VAL A 172 -16.44 0.11 28.88
CA VAL A 172 -17.53 1.07 28.68
C VAL A 172 -16.93 2.39 28.18
N LEU A 173 -17.47 2.90 27.08
CA LEU A 173 -17.03 4.21 26.56
C LEU A 173 -17.44 5.32 27.53
N SER A 174 -16.49 6.14 27.95
CA SER A 174 -16.75 7.30 28.81
C SER A 174 -17.45 8.45 28.09
N LYS A 175 -17.38 8.47 26.75
CA LYS A 175 -18.03 9.48 25.90
C LYS A 175 -18.64 8.81 24.66
N ARG A 176 -19.74 9.39 24.19
CA ARG A 176 -20.37 8.94 22.94
C ARG A 176 -19.44 9.17 21.76
N LEU A 177 -19.12 8.08 21.03
CA LEU A 177 -18.49 8.17 19.72
C LEU A 177 -19.57 8.32 18.66
N VAL A 178 -19.51 9.40 17.89
CA VAL A 178 -20.37 9.59 16.72
C VAL A 178 -19.65 8.95 15.54
N SER A 179 -20.15 7.82 15.07
CA SER A 179 -19.72 7.19 13.83
C SER A 179 -20.67 7.62 12.73
N SER A 180 -20.17 8.30 11.71
CA SER A 180 -20.95 8.56 10.49
C SER A 180 -20.98 7.28 9.66
N LEU A 181 -21.88 6.38 10.00
CA LEU A 181 -22.30 5.31 9.11
C LEU A 181 -23.20 5.94 8.04
N LYS A 182 -22.64 6.26 6.88
CA LYS A 182 -23.36 6.46 5.62
C LYS A 182 -22.54 5.85 4.51
#